data_0069509eb47ad1fa8b471a3677ad30f7
#
_entry.id   0069509eb47ad1fa8b471a3677ad30f7
#
_cell.length_a   1.000
_cell.length_b   1.000
_cell.length_c   1.000
_cell.angle_alpha   90.00
_cell.angle_beta   90.00
_cell.angle_gamma   90.00
#
_symmetry.space_group_name_H-M   'P 1'
#
loop_
_entity.id
_entity.type
_entity.pdbx_description
1 polymer ?
#
loop_
_entity_poly.entity_id
_entity_poly.type
_entity_poly.pdbx_seq_one_letter_code
_entity_poly.pdbx_strand_id
1 'polypeptide(L)'
;MKAKRSSLVTLCTMTLMLMGAWGVYQLWWTISGILKSLGPSLVGNIIYFVIGIFHVTFFAISFFIFLLRNWARITIIVLALFSILVRIIAFIYLLNMKLYFHMDRTAFLASSYYMIVWTSLYIVLIFIFSHNQIKEDFK
;
A
#
# COMPACT_ATOMS: atom_id res chain seq x y z
N MET A 1 11.07 -6.45 -31.92
CA MET A 1 10.02 -5.40 -31.86
C MET A 1 10.01 -4.82 -30.44
N LYS A 2 10.17 -3.50 -30.26
CA LYS A 2 9.98 -2.88 -28.92
C LYS A 2 8.49 -2.90 -28.62
N ALA A 3 8.07 -3.63 -27.58
CA ALA A 3 6.69 -3.60 -27.11
C ALA A 3 6.30 -2.13 -26.88
N LYS A 4 5.25 -1.66 -27.55
CA LYS A 4 4.75 -0.29 -27.40
C LYS A 4 4.01 -0.25 -26.07
N ARG A 5 4.68 0.32 -25.07
CA ARG A 5 4.10 0.47 -23.72
C ARG A 5 2.82 1.29 -23.80
N SER A 6 1.75 0.80 -23.19
CA SER A 6 0.52 1.59 -23.06
C SER A 6 0.74 2.77 -22.09
N SER A 7 0.11 3.90 -22.39
CA SER A 7 0.14 5.08 -21.49
C SER A 7 -0.40 4.74 -20.11
N LEU A 8 -1.33 3.79 -20.01
CA LEU A 8 -1.91 3.30 -18.77
C LEU A 8 -0.86 2.61 -17.88
N VAL A 9 -0.02 1.72 -18.44
CA VAL A 9 1.08 1.07 -17.70
C VAL A 9 2.06 2.11 -17.17
N THR A 10 2.39 3.12 -17.97
CA THR A 10 3.28 4.20 -17.54
C THR A 10 2.68 4.99 -16.37
N LEU A 11 1.40 5.36 -16.47
CA LEU A 11 0.69 6.09 -15.42
C LEU A 11 0.64 5.26 -14.12
N CYS A 12 0.27 3.99 -14.21
CA CYS A 12 0.24 3.09 -13.05
C CYS A 12 1.62 2.94 -12.40
N THR A 13 2.68 2.84 -13.20
CA THR A 13 4.04 2.75 -12.67
C THR A 13 4.44 4.01 -11.92
N MET A 14 4.13 5.19 -12.47
CA MET A 14 4.37 6.47 -11.78
C MET A 14 3.59 6.57 -10.47
N THR A 15 2.32 6.16 -10.47
CA THR A 15 1.49 6.14 -9.25
C THR A 15 2.11 5.21 -8.20
N LEU A 16 2.56 4.02 -8.58
CA LEU A 16 3.22 3.09 -7.67
C LEU A 16 4.53 3.64 -7.11
N MET A 17 5.32 4.35 -7.92
CA MET A 17 6.54 5.02 -7.44
C MET A 17 6.21 6.10 -6.41
N LEU A 18 5.18 6.91 -6.63
CA LEU A 18 4.74 7.93 -5.68
C LEU A 18 4.21 7.30 -4.38
N MET A 19 3.42 6.23 -4.49
CA MET A 19 2.96 5.44 -3.34
C MET A 19 4.13 4.89 -2.52
N GLY A 20 5.15 4.38 -3.20
CA GLY A 20 6.34 3.86 -2.55
C GLY A 20 7.17 4.94 -1.87
N ALA A 21 7.36 6.10 -2.50
CA ALA A 21 8.04 7.25 -1.91
C ALA A 21 7.33 7.72 -0.62
N TRP A 22 6.00 7.79 -0.66
CA TRP A 22 5.19 8.06 0.53
C TRP A 22 5.40 7.01 1.62
N GLY A 23 5.53 5.74 1.26
CA GLY A 23 5.81 4.63 2.18
C GLY A 23 7.15 4.75 2.88
N VAL A 24 8.19 5.20 2.18
CA VAL A 24 9.50 5.49 2.79
C VAL A 24 9.38 6.60 3.83
N TYR A 25 8.65 7.68 3.51
CA TYR A 25 8.37 8.75 4.46
C TYR A 25 7.62 8.26 5.69
N GLN A 26 6.59 7.44 5.51
CA GLN A 26 5.83 6.84 6.61
C GLN A 26 6.69 5.92 7.48
N LEU A 27 7.55 5.08 6.88
CA LEU A 27 8.48 4.23 7.64
C LEU A 27 9.41 5.06 8.51
N TRP A 28 9.99 6.11 7.96
CA TRP A 28 10.85 7.02 8.71
C TRP A 28 10.13 7.61 9.93
N TRP A 29 8.91 8.10 9.72
CA TRP A 29 8.09 8.67 10.80
C TRP A 29 7.73 7.64 11.86
N THR A 30 7.35 6.43 11.45
CA THR A 30 6.98 5.33 12.33
C THR A 30 8.17 4.84 13.17
N ILE A 31 9.33 4.65 12.55
CA ILE A 31 10.56 4.28 13.26
C ILE A 31 10.92 5.34 14.32
N SER A 32 10.83 6.61 13.95
CA SER A 32 11.08 7.73 14.89
C SER A 32 10.09 7.74 16.05
N GLY A 33 8.82 7.36 15.80
CA GLY A 33 7.78 7.22 16.81
C GLY A 33 8.03 6.03 17.76
N ILE A 34 8.39 4.86 17.22
CA ILE A 34 8.71 3.66 18.01
C ILE A 34 9.88 3.91 18.94
N LEU A 35 10.93 4.60 18.46
CA LEU A 35 12.11 4.93 19.27
C LEU A 35 11.78 5.89 20.43
N LYS A 36 10.70 6.67 20.32
CA LYS A 36 10.30 7.65 21.33
C LYS A 36 9.23 7.15 22.31
N SER A 37 8.49 6.10 21.98
CA SER A 37 7.34 5.62 22.76
C SER A 37 7.41 4.11 23.00
N LEU A 38 7.91 3.72 24.17
CA LEU A 38 7.74 2.36 24.72
C LEU A 38 6.40 2.29 25.48
N GLY A 39 5.25 2.37 24.77
CA GLY A 39 3.94 2.43 25.41
C GLY A 39 2.86 1.60 24.69
N PRO A 40 1.59 1.66 25.13
CA PRO A 40 0.47 0.88 24.55
C PRO A 40 0.20 1.10 23.06
N SER A 41 0.87 2.05 22.45
CA SER A 41 0.90 2.27 20.98
C SER A 41 1.75 1.26 20.21
N LEU A 42 2.44 0.31 20.87
CA LEU A 42 3.36 -0.63 20.22
C LEU A 42 2.69 -1.43 19.09
N VAL A 43 1.49 -1.96 19.33
CA VAL A 43 0.74 -2.74 18.33
C VAL A 43 0.38 -1.87 17.11
N GLY A 44 -0.08 -0.64 17.36
CA GLY A 44 -0.36 0.32 16.28
C GLY A 44 0.88 0.63 15.46
N ASN A 45 2.00 0.86 16.12
CA ASN A 45 3.29 1.13 15.47
C ASN A 45 3.75 -0.07 14.62
N ILE A 46 3.60 -1.31 15.10
CA ILE A 46 3.92 -2.53 14.32
C ILE A 46 3.07 -2.61 13.06
N ILE A 47 1.76 -2.35 13.16
CA ILE A 47 0.85 -2.35 12.00
C ILE A 47 1.29 -1.32 10.97
N TYR A 48 1.58 -0.08 11.38
CA TYR A 48 2.07 0.97 10.47
C TYR A 48 3.43 0.65 9.87
N PHE A 49 4.32 0.02 10.62
CA PHE A 49 5.61 -0.45 10.13
C PHE A 49 5.45 -1.49 9.02
N VAL A 50 4.58 -2.49 9.22
CA VAL A 50 4.25 -3.50 8.21
C VAL A 50 3.65 -2.84 6.96
N ILE A 51 2.70 -1.93 7.12
CA ILE A 51 2.13 -1.17 6.00
C ILE A 51 3.22 -0.40 5.25
N GLY A 52 4.14 0.22 5.94
CA GLY A 52 5.27 0.94 5.35
C GLY A 52 6.19 0.04 4.53
N ILE A 53 6.52 -1.17 5.02
CA ILE A 53 7.29 -2.16 4.28
C ILE A 53 6.61 -2.51 2.95
N PHE A 54 5.29 -2.73 2.96
CA PHE A 54 4.54 -2.98 1.72
C PHE A 54 4.70 -1.84 0.71
N HIS A 55 4.62 -0.59 1.14
CA HIS A 55 4.79 0.55 0.24
C HIS A 55 6.19 0.62 -0.37
N VAL A 56 7.24 0.35 0.43
CA VAL A 56 8.62 0.29 -0.08
C VAL A 56 8.80 -0.85 -1.08
N THR A 57 8.17 -2.00 -0.81
CA THR A 57 8.18 -3.14 -1.73
C THR A 57 7.49 -2.78 -3.05
N PHE A 58 6.37 -2.07 -3.00
CA PHE A 58 5.71 -1.55 -4.20
C PHE A 58 6.62 -0.61 -5.00
N PHE A 59 7.39 0.24 -4.33
CA PHE A 59 8.37 1.10 -4.99
C PHE A 59 9.42 0.29 -5.74
N ALA A 60 10.02 -0.71 -5.10
CA ALA A 60 11.02 -1.57 -5.73
C ALA A 60 10.45 -2.33 -6.92
N ILE A 61 9.24 -2.89 -6.80
CA ILE A 61 8.61 -3.67 -7.86
C ILE A 61 8.14 -2.77 -9.01
N SER A 62 7.76 -1.54 -8.77
CA SER A 62 7.35 -0.60 -9.81
C SER A 62 8.44 -0.39 -10.85
N PHE A 63 9.71 -0.45 -10.46
CA PHE A 63 10.82 -0.42 -11.39
C PHE A 63 10.83 -1.60 -12.36
N PHE A 64 10.51 -2.81 -11.88
CA PHE A 64 10.41 -4.00 -12.73
C PHE A 64 9.16 -4.01 -13.62
N ILE A 65 8.08 -3.39 -13.18
CA ILE A 65 6.92 -3.12 -14.04
C ILE A 65 7.31 -2.15 -15.16
N PHE A 66 8.11 -1.14 -14.84
CA PHE A 66 8.64 -0.24 -15.83
C PHE A 66 9.43 -0.99 -16.92
N LEU A 67 10.07 -2.09 -16.59
CA LEU A 67 10.75 -2.98 -17.51
C LEU A 67 9.82 -4.03 -18.17
N LEU A 68 8.50 -3.94 -17.99
CA LEU A 68 7.48 -4.85 -18.51
C LEU A 68 7.74 -6.34 -18.15
N ARG A 69 8.18 -6.60 -16.93
CA ARG A 69 8.40 -7.97 -16.45
C ARG A 69 7.09 -8.58 -15.94
N ASN A 70 6.65 -9.66 -16.58
CA ASN A 70 5.37 -10.33 -16.24
C ASN A 70 5.30 -10.76 -14.76
N TRP A 71 6.38 -11.27 -14.18
CA TRP A 71 6.44 -11.63 -12.78
C TRP A 71 6.15 -10.42 -11.86
N ALA A 72 6.65 -9.21 -12.22
CA ALA A 72 6.41 -8.01 -11.43
C ALA A 72 4.93 -7.63 -11.40
N ARG A 73 4.21 -7.81 -12.51
CA ARG A 73 2.75 -7.62 -12.59
C ARG A 73 2.01 -8.56 -11.63
N ILE A 74 2.35 -9.85 -11.64
CA ILE A 74 1.72 -10.85 -10.77
C ILE A 74 2.04 -10.53 -9.30
N THR A 75 3.28 -10.21 -9.00
CA THR A 75 3.71 -9.85 -7.64
C THR A 75 2.97 -8.64 -7.10
N ILE A 76 2.71 -7.60 -7.91
CA ILE A 76 1.91 -6.45 -7.47
C ILE A 76 0.47 -6.84 -7.14
N ILE A 77 -0.17 -7.69 -7.92
CA ILE A 77 -1.52 -8.16 -7.62
C ILE A 77 -1.53 -8.89 -6.27
N VAL A 78 -0.58 -9.79 -6.04
CA VAL A 78 -0.47 -10.53 -4.77
C VAL A 78 -0.21 -9.59 -3.60
N LEU A 79 0.72 -8.66 -3.74
CA LEU A 79 1.02 -7.67 -2.69
C LEU A 79 -0.16 -6.74 -2.41
N ALA A 80 -0.91 -6.33 -3.44
CA ALA A 80 -2.09 -5.51 -3.26
C ALA A 80 -3.18 -6.24 -2.47
N LEU A 81 -3.42 -7.53 -2.78
CA LEU A 81 -4.34 -8.38 -2.02
C LEU A 81 -3.91 -8.51 -0.55
N PHE A 82 -2.62 -8.74 -0.33
CA PHE A 82 -2.06 -8.85 1.03
C PHE A 82 -2.16 -7.52 1.79
N SER A 83 -1.92 -6.38 1.13
CA SER A 83 -2.07 -5.05 1.71
C SER A 83 -3.52 -4.75 2.11
N ILE A 84 -4.50 -5.20 1.32
CA ILE A 84 -5.91 -5.08 1.66
C ILE A 84 -6.22 -5.88 2.93
N LEU A 85 -5.73 -7.14 3.02
CA LEU A 85 -5.92 -7.99 4.20
C LEU A 85 -5.35 -7.34 5.48
N VAL A 86 -4.10 -6.84 5.42
CA VAL A 86 -3.47 -6.13 6.55
C VAL A 86 -4.29 -4.90 6.97
N ARG A 87 -4.87 -4.18 6.02
CA ARG A 87 -5.72 -3.01 6.32
C ARG A 87 -7.05 -3.39 6.96
N ILE A 88 -7.64 -4.51 6.56
CA ILE A 88 -8.85 -5.03 7.24
C ILE A 88 -8.53 -5.34 8.71
N ILE A 89 -7.41 -6.02 8.98
CA ILE A 89 -6.95 -6.30 10.34
C ILE A 89 -6.70 -5.00 11.11
N ALA A 90 -6.02 -4.04 10.50
CA ALA A 90 -5.76 -2.73 11.08
C ALA A 90 -7.06 -1.96 11.40
N PHE A 91 -8.08 -2.07 10.53
CA PHE A 91 -9.37 -1.44 10.76
C PHE A 91 -10.13 -2.06 11.95
N ILE A 92 -10.10 -3.40 12.05
CA ILE A 92 -10.68 -4.12 13.20
C ILE A 92 -9.98 -3.67 14.50
N TYR A 93 -8.66 -3.57 14.48
CA TYR A 93 -7.90 -3.05 15.63
C TYR A 93 -8.29 -1.62 15.97
N LEU A 94 -8.45 -0.74 14.98
CA LEU A 94 -8.87 0.65 15.16
C LEU A 94 -10.27 0.76 15.77
N LEU A 95 -11.21 -0.11 15.36
CA LEU A 95 -12.55 -0.20 15.95
C LEU A 95 -12.47 -0.60 17.42
N ASN A 96 -11.65 -1.57 17.78
CA ASN A 96 -11.44 -1.97 19.17
C ASN A 96 -10.84 -0.82 19.99
N MET A 97 -9.87 -0.10 19.46
CA MET A 97 -9.28 1.07 20.12
C MET A 97 -10.33 2.15 20.39
N LYS A 98 -11.25 2.40 19.44
CA LYS A 98 -12.34 3.34 19.63
C LYS A 98 -13.32 2.89 20.71
N LEU A 99 -13.71 1.61 20.70
CA LEU A 99 -14.74 1.07 21.60
C LEU A 99 -14.26 0.92 23.05
N TYR A 100 -13.00 0.46 23.24
CA TYR A 100 -12.49 0.12 24.56
C TYR A 100 -11.56 1.17 25.17
N PHE A 101 -10.89 1.99 24.33
CA PHE A 101 -9.90 2.97 24.79
C PHE A 101 -10.30 4.42 24.53
N HIS A 102 -11.57 4.67 24.18
CA HIS A 102 -12.12 6.01 23.97
C HIS A 102 -11.28 6.89 23.02
N MET A 103 -10.79 6.30 21.94
CA MET A 103 -10.03 7.03 20.93
C MET A 103 -10.80 8.26 20.45
N ASP A 104 -10.11 9.39 20.31
CA ASP A 104 -10.70 10.63 19.83
C ASP A 104 -11.38 10.46 18.46
N ARG A 105 -12.55 11.10 18.32
CA ARG A 105 -13.38 10.98 17.11
C ARG A 105 -12.64 11.46 15.86
N THR A 106 -11.88 12.54 15.96
CA THR A 106 -11.15 13.12 14.82
C THR A 106 -10.04 12.20 14.36
N ALA A 107 -9.28 11.62 15.29
CA ALA A 107 -8.23 10.65 14.99
C ALA A 107 -8.81 9.37 14.37
N PHE A 108 -9.95 8.88 14.86
CA PHE A 108 -10.63 7.72 14.29
C PHE A 108 -11.08 7.99 12.85
N LEU A 109 -11.72 9.13 12.57
CA LEU A 109 -12.20 9.48 11.24
C LEU A 109 -11.04 9.66 10.26
N ALA A 110 -9.96 10.34 10.67
CA ALA A 110 -8.78 10.53 9.83
C ALA A 110 -8.13 9.18 9.45
N SER A 111 -7.96 8.28 10.43
CA SER A 111 -7.39 6.95 10.20
C SER A 111 -8.28 6.08 9.31
N SER A 112 -9.60 6.13 9.51
CA SER A 112 -10.58 5.41 8.69
C SER A 112 -10.58 5.90 7.24
N TYR A 113 -10.58 7.21 7.04
CA TYR A 113 -10.49 7.82 5.71
C TYR A 113 -9.21 7.40 4.99
N TYR A 114 -8.08 7.47 5.67
CA TYR A 114 -6.80 7.01 5.13
C TYR A 114 -6.87 5.54 4.68
N MET A 115 -7.42 4.65 5.50
CA MET A 115 -7.53 3.23 5.16
C MET A 115 -8.45 2.99 3.96
N ILE A 116 -9.58 3.71 3.86
CA ILE A 116 -10.52 3.59 2.73
C ILE A 116 -9.84 4.03 1.43
N VAL A 117 -9.20 5.19 1.42
CA VAL A 117 -8.52 5.72 0.21
C VAL A 117 -7.47 4.74 -0.31
N TRP A 118 -6.60 4.25 0.56
CA TRP A 118 -5.56 3.32 0.15
C TRP A 118 -6.09 1.96 -0.28
N THR A 119 -7.12 1.43 0.37
CA THR A 119 -7.77 0.19 -0.04
C THR A 119 -8.39 0.32 -1.42
N SER A 120 -9.06 1.44 -1.69
CA SER A 120 -9.64 1.72 -3.02
C SER A 120 -8.56 1.78 -4.10
N LEU A 121 -7.41 2.40 -3.83
CA LEU A 121 -6.28 2.43 -4.76
C LEU A 121 -5.75 1.02 -5.07
N TYR A 122 -5.62 0.14 -4.06
CA TYR A 122 -5.20 -1.24 -4.30
C TYR A 122 -6.21 -2.04 -5.13
N ILE A 123 -7.50 -1.86 -4.90
CA ILE A 123 -8.55 -2.50 -5.70
C ILE A 123 -8.44 -2.06 -7.16
N VAL A 124 -8.26 -0.76 -7.41
CA VAL A 124 -8.05 -0.23 -8.76
C VAL A 124 -6.80 -0.82 -9.41
N LEU A 125 -5.68 -0.93 -8.68
CA LEU A 125 -4.46 -1.54 -9.18
C LEU A 125 -4.67 -3.01 -9.56
N ILE A 126 -5.34 -3.79 -8.71
CA ILE A 126 -5.65 -5.20 -9.01
C ILE A 126 -6.47 -5.28 -10.30
N PHE A 127 -7.51 -4.45 -10.45
CA PHE A 127 -8.35 -4.43 -11.62
C PHE A 127 -7.55 -4.12 -12.89
N ILE A 128 -6.74 -3.06 -12.87
CA ILE A 128 -5.93 -2.64 -14.01
C ILE A 128 -4.94 -3.76 -14.40
N PHE A 129 -4.14 -4.27 -13.45
CA PHE A 129 -3.13 -5.28 -13.75
C PHE A 129 -3.70 -6.67 -14.06
N SER A 130 -4.97 -6.92 -13.74
CA SER A 130 -5.68 -8.13 -14.13
C SER A 130 -6.29 -8.06 -15.53
N HIS A 131 -6.43 -6.87 -16.11
CA HIS A 131 -7.08 -6.68 -17.41
C HIS A 131 -6.27 -7.29 -18.55
N ASN A 132 -6.96 -7.92 -19.52
CA ASN A 132 -6.31 -8.68 -20.60
C ASN A 132 -5.41 -7.81 -21.49
N GLN A 133 -5.81 -6.59 -21.80
CA GLN A 133 -4.99 -5.67 -22.62
C GLN A 133 -3.64 -5.36 -21.96
N ILE A 134 -3.63 -5.20 -20.63
CA ILE A 134 -2.40 -4.97 -19.86
C ILE A 134 -1.52 -6.22 -19.84
N LYS A 135 -2.12 -7.42 -19.79
CA LYS A 135 -1.35 -8.68 -19.86
C LYS A 135 -0.52 -8.80 -21.13
N GLU A 136 -0.99 -8.24 -22.23
CA GLU A 136 -0.29 -8.29 -23.53
C GLU A 136 0.96 -7.40 -23.53
N ASP A 137 0.95 -6.29 -22.81
CA ASP A 137 2.13 -5.41 -22.68
C ASP A 137 3.31 -6.10 -21.97
N PHE A 138 3.04 -7.19 -21.22
CA PHE A 138 4.02 -7.93 -20.41
C PHE A 138 4.48 -9.26 -21.07
N LYS A 139 4.08 -9.55 -22.28
CA LYS A 139 4.56 -10.71 -23.06
C LYS A 139 5.85 -10.39 -23.77
#